data_ffca161b137ede9d9d01210583a23fce
#
_entry.id   ffca161b137ede9d9d01210583a23fce
#
_cell.length_a   1.000
_cell.length_b   1.000
_cell.length_c   1.000
_cell.angle_alpha   90.00
_cell.angle_beta   90.00
_cell.angle_gamma   90.00
#
_symmetry.space_group_name_H-M   'P 1'
#
loop_
_entity.id
_entity.type
_entity.pdbx_description
1 polymer ?
#
loop_
_entity_poly.entity_id
_entity_poly.type
_entity_poly.pdbx_seq_one_letter_code
_entity_poly.pdbx_strand_id
1 'polypeptide(L)'
;MKKILAALLLICTVWGAGAQERKSMDNQTIDGYRGIWFTIGQARSGYGDKYSGGLGTYTMKHIPMAVYSPEADKTFFVYGGTPSEERKYLLCMVGCYDHKTGMLRRPVVVYDKGVAGVGDPHDDPTIQLDKEGYVWVFVAGRANKRPGIRYRSTKPYDISEFEYVNESIMAYPQVHYHPEKGFFLFFTRYDGVRRLFYQSSPDGVEWTDYRSLASIMEPGETKSGHYQFSTLCGKKLMCCFNRHINGNVDTRTNIYYIQSEDWGRTWTTIDGKPIELPITRSKNPALVHDYQSEHRNCYIKDINFGPDGQPVILYLTSDNHLTGPEGGVRKWQTVHWNGTEWVYSDITTSTHCYDSGSLWIDDEDVWTVIAPTDIGPQYWGTGGEMVMWRSRDKGQTWKRVRTLTHDSPRNHGYARRPLHADPDFYAFWADGNPDALSISYLYFCNAKGDVFRMPYTMNAEWQKPEPVPGGKPRD
;
A
#
# COMPACT_ATOMS: atom_id res chain seq x y z
N MET A 1 -8.30 30.80 77.29
CA MET A 1 -7.94 29.55 76.60
C MET A 1 -8.45 29.66 75.15
N LYS A 2 -7.51 29.98 74.23
CA LYS A 2 -7.84 30.23 72.80
C LYS A 2 -7.68 28.93 72.06
N LYS A 3 -8.70 28.46 71.39
CA LYS A 3 -8.65 27.31 70.42
C LYS A 3 -8.21 27.82 69.04
N ILE A 4 -7.09 27.32 68.58
CA ILE A 4 -6.59 27.57 67.21
C ILE A 4 -7.13 26.48 66.36
N LEU A 5 -7.93 26.89 65.37
CA LEU A 5 -8.44 26.02 64.29
C LEU A 5 -7.39 26.05 63.17
N ALA A 6 -6.71 24.93 62.91
CA ALA A 6 -5.84 24.78 61.76
C ALA A 6 -6.67 24.32 60.55
N ALA A 7 -6.76 25.17 59.54
CA ALA A 7 -7.35 24.80 58.23
C ALA A 7 -6.27 24.14 57.38
N LEU A 8 -6.43 22.86 57.08
CA LEU A 8 -5.64 22.15 56.06
C LEU A 8 -6.15 22.57 54.65
N LEU A 9 -5.34 23.33 53.93
CA LEU A 9 -5.52 23.54 52.52
C LEU A 9 -5.00 22.28 51.76
N LEU A 10 -5.92 21.51 51.22
CA LEU A 10 -5.60 20.44 50.24
C LEU A 10 -5.29 21.11 48.88
N ILE A 11 -4.03 21.20 48.53
CA ILE A 11 -3.60 21.59 47.17
C ILE A 11 -3.77 20.35 46.27
N CYS A 12 -4.86 20.29 45.54
CA CYS A 12 -5.00 19.38 44.39
C CYS A 12 -4.10 19.86 43.28
N THR A 13 -2.90 19.28 43.18
CA THR A 13 -2.10 19.39 41.97
C THR A 13 -2.77 18.56 40.87
N VAL A 14 -3.53 19.24 40.05
CA VAL A 14 -3.99 18.68 38.76
C VAL A 14 -2.72 18.49 37.91
N TRP A 15 -2.28 17.26 37.80
CA TRP A 15 -1.34 16.88 36.77
C TRP A 15 -2.10 16.99 35.45
N GLY A 16 -1.95 18.12 34.77
CA GLY A 16 -2.29 18.25 33.38
C GLY A 16 -1.40 17.26 32.60
N ALA A 17 -1.98 16.16 32.18
CA ALA A 17 -1.40 15.39 31.09
C ALA A 17 -1.26 16.39 29.94
N GLY A 18 -0.03 16.84 29.68
CA GLY A 18 0.27 17.66 28.53
C GLY A 18 -0.18 16.88 27.29
N ALA A 19 -1.31 17.28 26.72
CA ALA A 19 -1.63 16.95 25.37
C ALA A 19 -0.43 17.45 24.57
N GLN A 20 0.36 16.52 24.01
CA GLN A 20 1.44 16.86 23.10
C GLN A 20 0.75 17.66 21.99
N GLU A 21 1.06 18.95 21.92
CA GLU A 21 0.51 19.85 20.92
C GLU A 21 0.82 19.21 19.57
N ARG A 22 -0.20 18.64 18.93
CA ARG A 22 -0.04 18.02 17.61
C ARG A 22 0.34 19.14 16.71
N LYS A 23 1.51 19.01 16.07
CA LYS A 23 1.90 19.93 15.02
C LYS A 23 0.71 20.06 14.07
N SER A 24 0.11 21.24 14.08
CA SER A 24 -0.86 21.59 13.06
C SER A 24 -0.20 21.36 11.71
N MET A 25 -0.95 20.81 10.80
CA MET A 25 -0.52 20.67 9.42
C MET A 25 -0.14 22.06 8.91
N ASP A 26 1.07 22.22 8.44
CA ASP A 26 1.56 23.51 7.95
C ASP A 26 1.26 23.75 6.48
N ASN A 27 0.81 22.69 5.75
CA ASN A 27 0.50 22.72 4.31
C ASN A 27 1.64 23.29 3.46
N GLN A 28 2.88 23.14 3.91
CA GLN A 28 4.03 23.61 3.16
C GLN A 28 4.17 22.84 1.86
N THR A 29 4.53 23.58 0.82
CA THR A 29 4.97 22.99 -0.44
C THR A 29 6.47 22.76 -0.41
N ILE A 30 6.89 21.61 -0.92
CA ILE A 30 8.30 21.30 -1.15
C ILE A 30 8.64 21.58 -2.62
N ASP A 31 9.84 22.06 -2.87
CA ASP A 31 10.32 22.42 -4.20
C ASP A 31 10.79 21.23 -5.04
N GLY A 32 10.05 20.12 -5.00
CA GLY A 32 10.33 18.95 -5.83
C GLY A 32 9.89 17.62 -5.21
N TYR A 33 10.01 16.57 -6.01
CA TYR A 33 9.60 15.21 -5.67
C TYR A 33 10.81 14.41 -5.18
N ARG A 34 11.08 14.48 -3.87
CA ARG A 34 12.16 13.75 -3.22
C ARG A 34 11.56 12.56 -2.47
N GLY A 35 11.84 11.37 -2.94
CA GLY A 35 11.36 10.13 -2.32
C GLY A 35 12.25 9.66 -1.19
N ILE A 36 11.76 8.64 -0.48
CA ILE A 36 12.54 7.84 0.46
C ILE A 36 12.46 6.39 0.03
N TRP A 37 13.63 5.77 -0.07
CA TRP A 37 13.76 4.33 -0.07
C TRP A 37 14.25 3.89 1.31
N PHE A 38 13.37 3.28 2.09
CA PHE A 38 13.74 2.83 3.42
C PHE A 38 14.56 1.55 3.39
N THR A 39 15.46 1.42 4.35
CA THR A 39 16.14 0.18 4.70
C THR A 39 16.34 0.17 6.21
N ILE A 40 15.87 -0.85 6.88
CA ILE A 40 15.86 -0.91 8.35
C ILE A 40 16.89 -1.86 8.94
N GLY A 41 17.71 -2.48 8.08
CA GLY A 41 18.83 -3.33 8.49
C GLY A 41 18.44 -4.60 9.23
N GLN A 42 17.17 -5.03 9.10
CA GLN A 42 16.67 -6.23 9.76
C GLN A 42 17.04 -7.48 9.00
N ALA A 43 17.54 -8.47 9.73
CA ALA A 43 17.87 -9.78 9.19
C ALA A 43 18.83 -9.70 8.00
N ARG A 44 19.92 -8.95 8.15
CA ARG A 44 21.01 -8.95 7.18
C ARG A 44 21.58 -10.36 7.07
N SER A 45 21.35 -10.96 5.92
CA SER A 45 22.13 -12.11 5.47
C SER A 45 23.36 -11.58 4.71
N GLY A 46 24.24 -12.45 4.25
CA GLY A 46 25.30 -12.08 3.30
C GLY A 46 24.78 -11.51 1.97
N TYR A 47 23.45 -11.43 1.79
CA TYR A 47 22.76 -11.06 0.56
C TYR A 47 21.87 -9.82 0.70
N GLY A 48 22.16 -8.95 1.68
CA GLY A 48 21.47 -7.67 1.82
C GLY A 48 20.30 -7.65 2.78
N ASP A 49 19.59 -6.52 2.79
CA ASP A 49 18.52 -6.26 3.72
C ASP A 49 17.22 -6.96 3.33
N LYS A 50 16.55 -7.56 4.30
CA LYS A 50 15.27 -8.23 4.09
C LYS A 50 14.13 -7.26 3.82
N TYR A 51 14.13 -6.11 4.48
CA TYR A 51 13.06 -5.13 4.39
C TYR A 51 13.59 -3.82 3.85
N SER A 52 13.29 -3.56 2.59
CA SER A 52 13.52 -2.26 2.01
C SER A 52 12.45 -1.94 0.96
N GLY A 53 12.32 -0.69 0.57
CA GLY A 53 11.40 -0.31 -0.48
C GLY A 53 11.21 1.18 -0.64
N GLY A 54 10.64 1.56 -1.76
CA GLY A 54 10.41 2.94 -2.19
C GLY A 54 9.05 3.51 -1.79
N LEU A 55 8.82 4.75 -2.19
CA LEU A 55 7.65 5.59 -1.88
C LEU A 55 7.47 5.93 -0.40
N GLY A 56 8.50 5.76 0.42
CA GLY A 56 8.50 5.97 1.86
C GLY A 56 8.78 4.68 2.63
N THR A 57 8.05 4.41 3.72
CA THR A 57 8.28 3.24 4.56
C THR A 57 7.22 2.16 4.35
N TYR A 58 7.58 1.07 3.70
CA TYR A 58 6.80 -0.16 3.50
C TYR A 58 5.37 0.05 2.99
N THR A 59 5.27 0.67 1.82
CA THR A 59 3.98 1.06 1.21
C THR A 59 3.18 -0.10 0.62
N MET A 60 3.70 -1.32 0.59
CA MET A 60 3.06 -2.46 -0.09
C MET A 60 1.61 -2.72 0.31
N LYS A 61 1.23 -2.39 1.55
CA LYS A 61 -0.12 -2.64 2.09
C LYS A 61 -1.01 -1.39 2.17
N HIS A 62 -0.55 -0.27 1.63
CA HIS A 62 -1.29 0.98 1.62
C HIS A 62 -2.02 1.13 0.28
N ILE A 63 -3.35 1.20 0.29
CA ILE A 63 -4.19 1.18 -0.92
C ILE A 63 -5.39 2.12 -0.75
N PRO A 64 -5.70 2.92 -1.79
CA PRO A 64 -4.87 3.27 -2.92
C PRO A 64 -3.78 4.30 -2.56
N MET A 65 -2.69 4.35 -3.31
CA MET A 65 -1.71 5.42 -3.18
C MET A 65 -1.86 6.50 -4.26
N ALA A 66 -2.72 6.29 -5.22
CA ALA A 66 -3.11 7.28 -6.23
C ALA A 66 -4.55 7.05 -6.68
N VAL A 67 -5.19 8.12 -7.13
CA VAL A 67 -6.54 8.11 -7.68
C VAL A 67 -6.65 9.12 -8.83
N TYR A 68 -7.20 8.68 -9.96
CA TYR A 68 -7.55 9.56 -11.06
C TYR A 68 -8.97 10.05 -10.89
N SER A 69 -9.19 11.35 -11.16
CA SER A 69 -10.52 11.97 -11.26
C SER A 69 -10.78 12.39 -12.70
N PRO A 70 -11.75 11.76 -13.38
CA PRO A 70 -12.16 12.22 -14.71
C PRO A 70 -12.80 13.61 -14.70
N GLU A 71 -13.47 14.01 -13.62
CA GLU A 71 -14.10 15.33 -13.48
C GLU A 71 -13.07 16.47 -13.48
N ALA A 72 -11.97 16.27 -12.79
CA ALA A 72 -10.87 17.23 -12.71
C ALA A 72 -9.83 17.04 -13.80
N ASP A 73 -9.81 15.86 -14.45
CA ASP A 73 -8.76 15.39 -15.35
C ASP A 73 -7.37 15.47 -14.70
N LYS A 74 -7.30 14.92 -13.48
CA LYS A 74 -6.11 14.92 -12.62
C LYS A 74 -5.90 13.58 -11.92
N THR A 75 -4.64 13.20 -11.76
CA THR A 75 -4.26 12.11 -10.87
C THR A 75 -3.67 12.69 -9.59
N PHE A 76 -4.29 12.37 -8.45
CA PHE A 76 -3.80 12.69 -7.12
C PHE A 76 -3.06 11.47 -6.56
N PHE A 77 -1.92 11.68 -5.92
CA PHE A 77 -1.13 10.57 -5.37
C PHE A 77 -0.39 10.96 -4.10
N VAL A 78 -0.07 9.95 -3.29
CA VAL A 78 0.65 10.11 -2.03
C VAL A 78 1.93 9.30 -2.02
N TYR A 79 2.90 9.76 -1.25
CA TYR A 79 4.18 9.08 -1.07
C TYR A 79 4.88 9.56 0.20
N GLY A 80 5.85 8.79 0.67
CA GLY A 80 6.80 9.24 1.67
C GLY A 80 7.94 10.00 1.00
N GLY A 81 8.21 11.19 1.48
CA GLY A 81 9.23 12.09 0.95
C GLY A 81 10.14 12.63 2.04
N THR A 82 11.10 13.48 1.61
CA THR A 82 12.04 14.17 2.49
C THR A 82 12.12 15.66 2.13
N PRO A 83 12.36 16.55 3.10
CA PRO A 83 12.41 18.00 2.84
C PRO A 83 13.62 18.42 2.01
N SER A 84 14.70 17.63 2.03
CA SER A 84 15.97 17.94 1.38
C SER A 84 16.71 16.65 1.01
N GLU A 85 18.03 16.70 0.91
CA GLU A 85 18.86 15.50 0.78
C GLU A 85 18.99 14.68 2.09
N GLU A 86 18.41 15.13 3.20
CA GLU A 86 18.35 14.37 4.46
C GLU A 86 17.44 13.15 4.31
N ARG A 87 18.04 12.00 4.15
CA ARG A 87 17.39 10.73 3.83
C ARG A 87 16.82 9.99 5.04
N LYS A 88 17.02 10.53 6.25
CA LYS A 88 16.47 9.98 7.50
C LYS A 88 15.26 10.75 8.00
N TYR A 89 14.59 11.49 7.14
CA TYR A 89 13.45 12.33 7.49
C TYR A 89 12.24 11.95 6.63
N LEU A 90 11.13 11.60 7.25
CA LEU A 90 9.92 11.18 6.54
C LEU A 90 8.84 12.25 6.62
N LEU A 91 8.42 12.72 5.45
CA LEU A 91 7.23 13.52 5.22
C LEU A 91 6.17 12.68 4.50
N CYS A 92 4.92 12.76 4.94
CA CYS A 92 3.79 12.26 4.17
C CYS A 92 3.36 13.33 3.17
N MET A 93 3.50 13.04 1.89
CA MET A 93 3.36 13.98 0.79
C MET A 93 2.13 13.69 -0.06
N VAL A 94 1.54 14.74 -0.63
CA VAL A 94 0.54 14.66 -1.69
C VAL A 94 1.05 15.36 -2.93
N GLY A 95 0.96 14.69 -4.08
CA GLY A 95 1.24 15.22 -5.40
C GLY A 95 0.00 15.24 -6.29
N CYS A 96 0.09 15.98 -7.38
CA CYS A 96 -0.95 16.07 -8.39
C CYS A 96 -0.34 16.16 -9.79
N TYR A 97 -0.83 15.31 -10.69
CA TYR A 97 -0.54 15.39 -12.13
C TYR A 97 -1.80 15.87 -12.86
N ASP A 98 -1.66 16.95 -13.64
CA ASP A 98 -2.72 17.53 -14.45
C ASP A 98 -2.59 17.00 -15.87
N HIS A 99 -3.56 16.22 -16.34
CA HIS A 99 -3.53 15.57 -17.65
C HIS A 99 -3.68 16.56 -18.81
N LYS A 100 -4.39 17.68 -18.60
CA LYS A 100 -4.57 18.72 -19.65
C LYS A 100 -3.26 19.40 -20.02
N THR A 101 -2.40 19.62 -19.03
CA THR A 101 -1.13 20.32 -19.21
C THR A 101 0.07 19.39 -19.29
N GLY A 102 -0.07 18.15 -18.82
CA GLY A 102 1.01 17.19 -18.65
C GLY A 102 2.03 17.64 -17.61
N MET A 103 1.58 18.36 -16.57
CA MET A 103 2.45 18.92 -15.53
C MET A 103 2.17 18.34 -14.16
N LEU A 104 3.22 18.29 -13.34
CA LEU A 104 3.16 18.01 -11.92
C LEU A 104 3.13 19.30 -11.12
N ARG A 105 2.27 19.39 -10.12
CA ARG A 105 2.26 20.48 -9.15
C ARG A 105 3.33 20.26 -8.09
N ARG A 106 3.88 21.33 -7.50
CA ARG A 106 4.70 21.18 -6.28
C ARG A 106 3.97 20.37 -5.22
N PRO A 107 4.61 19.34 -4.66
CA PRO A 107 3.95 18.49 -3.66
C PRO A 107 3.78 19.21 -2.32
N VAL A 108 2.74 18.82 -1.60
CA VAL A 108 2.33 19.42 -0.33
C VAL A 108 2.60 18.43 0.80
N VAL A 109 3.11 18.93 1.92
CA VAL A 109 3.29 18.17 3.16
C VAL A 109 1.94 18.05 3.87
N VAL A 110 1.45 16.83 4.01
CA VAL A 110 0.25 16.55 4.79
C VAL A 110 0.59 16.27 6.25
N TYR A 111 1.68 15.54 6.49
CA TYR A 111 2.11 15.23 7.85
C TYR A 111 3.62 15.02 7.92
N ASP A 112 4.22 15.58 8.97
CA ASP A 112 5.64 15.46 9.27
C ASP A 112 5.85 14.33 10.31
N LYS A 113 6.41 13.21 9.85
CA LYS A 113 6.77 12.07 10.72
C LYS A 113 8.17 12.22 11.33
N GLY A 114 8.99 13.12 10.80
CA GLY A 114 10.33 13.38 11.26
C GLY A 114 11.32 12.22 11.10
N VAL A 115 12.42 12.29 11.81
CA VAL A 115 13.52 11.31 11.78
C VAL A 115 13.06 9.92 12.26
N ALA A 116 12.20 9.85 13.26
CA ALA A 116 11.70 8.59 13.81
C ALA A 116 10.83 7.81 12.83
N GLY A 117 10.19 8.48 11.86
CA GLY A 117 9.34 7.85 10.87
C GLY A 117 10.09 6.93 9.91
N VAL A 118 11.34 7.24 9.58
CA VAL A 118 12.13 6.46 8.62
C VAL A 118 12.46 5.04 9.10
N GLY A 119 12.60 4.85 10.40
CA GLY A 119 12.86 3.53 10.98
C GLY A 119 11.61 2.65 11.19
N ASP A 120 10.43 3.16 10.86
CA ASP A 120 9.16 2.46 11.09
C ASP A 120 8.44 2.13 9.78
N PRO A 121 8.29 0.85 9.42
CA PRO A 121 7.70 0.46 8.13
C PRO A 121 6.17 0.63 8.06
N HIS A 122 5.56 1.46 8.90
CA HIS A 122 4.10 1.61 8.99
C HIS A 122 3.60 3.02 8.65
N ASP A 123 4.46 3.91 8.21
CA ASP A 123 4.20 5.35 8.31
C ASP A 123 3.72 6.07 7.04
N ASP A 124 3.32 5.35 6.01
CA ASP A 124 2.88 5.97 4.77
C ASP A 124 1.39 6.27 4.69
N PRO A 125 0.99 7.26 3.87
CA PRO A 125 -0.40 7.58 3.64
C PRO A 125 -1.05 6.72 2.55
N THR A 126 -2.40 6.73 2.54
CA THR A 126 -3.26 6.39 1.40
C THR A 126 -4.15 7.56 1.06
N ILE A 127 -4.72 7.55 -0.14
CA ILE A 127 -5.50 8.66 -0.68
C ILE A 127 -6.84 8.16 -1.22
N GLN A 128 -7.89 8.99 -1.13
CA GLN A 128 -9.18 8.73 -1.75
C GLN A 128 -9.86 10.04 -2.11
N LEU A 129 -10.77 10.01 -3.08
CA LEU A 129 -11.67 11.10 -3.41
C LEU A 129 -13.08 10.74 -2.95
N ASP A 130 -13.80 11.71 -2.39
CA ASP A 130 -15.22 11.58 -2.20
C ASP A 130 -16.02 12.09 -3.43
N LYS A 131 -17.34 11.95 -3.39
CA LYS A 131 -18.22 12.32 -4.51
C LYS A 131 -18.27 13.84 -4.75
N GLU A 132 -17.91 14.65 -3.77
CA GLU A 132 -17.80 16.11 -3.89
C GLU A 132 -16.41 16.53 -4.43
N GLY A 133 -15.49 15.59 -4.61
CA GLY A 133 -14.13 15.83 -5.12
C GLY A 133 -13.12 16.24 -4.05
N TYR A 134 -13.45 16.16 -2.76
CA TYR A 134 -12.47 16.40 -1.71
C TYR A 134 -11.43 15.28 -1.68
N VAL A 135 -10.18 15.68 -1.54
CA VAL A 135 -9.04 14.76 -1.42
C VAL A 135 -8.86 14.35 0.03
N TRP A 136 -9.04 13.07 0.32
CA TRP A 136 -8.85 12.49 1.65
C TRP A 136 -7.52 11.78 1.74
N VAL A 137 -6.78 12.02 2.81
CA VAL A 137 -5.49 11.39 3.09
C VAL A 137 -5.56 10.68 4.44
N PHE A 138 -5.26 9.38 4.42
CA PHE A 138 -5.24 8.52 5.61
C PHE A 138 -3.79 8.20 5.92
N VAL A 139 -3.21 8.92 6.87
CA VAL A 139 -1.84 8.71 7.33
C VAL A 139 -1.82 7.53 8.28
N ALA A 140 -1.03 6.51 7.98
CA ALA A 140 -0.96 5.31 8.79
C ALA A 140 -0.40 5.58 10.19
N GLY A 141 -0.96 4.86 11.17
CA GLY A 141 -0.44 4.78 12.52
C GLY A 141 0.37 3.53 12.77
N ARG A 142 0.75 3.30 14.02
CA ARG A 142 1.48 2.11 14.42
C ARG A 142 0.92 1.45 15.66
N ALA A 143 0.49 0.21 15.51
CA ALA A 143 -0.02 -0.62 16.61
C ALA A 143 -1.06 0.14 17.45
N ASN A 144 -0.98 0.01 18.78
CA ASN A 144 -1.78 0.80 19.72
C ASN A 144 -1.02 2.02 20.28
N LYS A 145 0.17 2.30 19.74
CA LYS A 145 1.07 3.35 20.26
C LYS A 145 0.88 4.70 19.58
N ARG A 146 0.60 4.68 18.28
CA ARG A 146 0.45 5.88 17.47
C ARG A 146 -0.79 5.73 16.59
N PRO A 147 -1.83 6.56 16.77
CA PRO A 147 -3.00 6.54 15.90
C PRO A 147 -2.62 6.94 14.49
N GLY A 148 -3.38 6.45 13.53
CA GLY A 148 -3.42 7.01 12.19
C GLY A 148 -4.33 8.22 12.17
N ILE A 149 -4.08 9.13 11.24
CA ILE A 149 -4.75 10.42 11.15
C ILE A 149 -5.43 10.54 9.79
N ARG A 150 -6.61 11.17 9.78
CA ARG A 150 -7.34 11.50 8.55
C ARG A 150 -7.32 12.98 8.31
N TYR A 151 -6.98 13.35 7.08
CA TYR A 151 -7.01 14.71 6.58
C TYR A 151 -7.93 14.79 5.36
N ARG A 152 -8.50 15.98 5.13
CA ARG A 152 -9.32 16.29 3.96
C ARG A 152 -8.86 17.61 3.37
N SER A 153 -8.82 17.72 2.05
CA SER A 153 -8.57 19.02 1.40
C SER A 153 -9.68 20.01 1.75
N THR A 154 -9.34 21.30 1.84
CA THR A 154 -10.33 22.36 2.14
C THR A 154 -11.18 22.72 0.92
N LYS A 155 -10.76 22.29 -0.28
CA LYS A 155 -11.48 22.52 -1.55
C LYS A 155 -11.47 21.26 -2.41
N PRO A 156 -12.53 21.01 -3.19
CA PRO A 156 -12.57 19.92 -4.16
C PRO A 156 -11.41 20.00 -5.17
N TYR A 157 -10.82 18.85 -5.48
CA TYR A 157 -9.76 18.69 -6.49
C TYR A 157 -8.53 19.60 -6.30
N ASP A 158 -8.30 20.07 -5.09
CA ASP A 158 -7.19 20.97 -4.73
C ASP A 158 -6.37 20.37 -3.59
N ILE A 159 -5.05 20.37 -3.75
CA ILE A 159 -4.10 19.86 -2.75
C ILE A 159 -3.36 20.99 -2.03
N SER A 160 -3.75 22.26 -2.22
CA SER A 160 -3.04 23.40 -1.61
C SER A 160 -3.15 23.45 -0.09
N GLU A 161 -4.26 22.94 0.45
CA GLU A 161 -4.54 23.03 1.87
C GLU A 161 -5.39 21.85 2.32
N PHE A 162 -5.03 21.26 3.45
CA PHE A 162 -5.74 20.18 4.10
C PHE A 162 -6.12 20.57 5.53
N GLU A 163 -7.17 20.02 6.05
CA GLU A 163 -7.59 20.12 7.43
C GLU A 163 -7.54 18.77 8.14
N TYR A 164 -7.27 18.79 9.44
CA TYR A 164 -7.38 17.62 10.30
C TYR A 164 -8.85 17.27 10.49
N VAL A 165 -9.21 16.00 10.30
CA VAL A 165 -10.57 15.52 10.52
C VAL A 165 -10.67 14.74 11.84
N ASN A 166 -9.97 13.62 11.93
CA ASN A 166 -9.98 12.76 13.12
C ASN A 166 -8.80 11.76 13.09
N GLU A 167 -8.75 10.91 14.12
CA GLU A 167 -7.75 9.85 14.22
C GLU A 167 -8.33 8.57 14.81
N SER A 168 -7.71 7.46 14.49
CA SER A 168 -7.99 6.16 15.11
C SER A 168 -6.81 5.21 14.95
N ILE A 169 -6.81 4.11 15.69
CA ILE A 169 -5.79 3.07 15.51
C ILE A 169 -6.00 2.39 14.15
N MET A 170 -5.09 2.64 13.22
CA MET A 170 -5.03 1.99 11.91
C MET A 170 -3.59 1.85 11.42
N ALA A 171 -3.17 0.64 11.11
CA ALA A 171 -1.92 0.37 10.40
C ALA A 171 -2.25 -0.28 9.06
N TYR A 172 -1.47 0.01 8.03
CA TYR A 172 -1.72 -0.48 6.67
C TYR A 172 -3.15 -0.20 6.16
N PRO A 173 -3.58 1.07 6.12
CA PRO A 173 -4.93 1.42 5.69
C PRO A 173 -5.16 1.05 4.22
N GLN A 174 -6.33 0.45 3.95
CA GLN A 174 -6.83 0.21 2.60
C GLN A 174 -8.23 0.80 2.53
N VAL A 175 -8.36 1.89 1.78
CA VAL A 175 -9.55 2.75 1.80
C VAL A 175 -10.31 2.62 0.50
N HIS A 176 -11.61 2.35 0.60
CA HIS A 176 -12.54 2.32 -0.52
C HIS A 176 -13.63 3.36 -0.30
N TYR A 177 -14.13 3.92 -1.38
CA TYR A 177 -15.23 4.87 -1.35
C TYR A 177 -16.29 4.50 -2.39
N HIS A 178 -17.55 4.61 -1.99
CA HIS A 178 -18.68 4.47 -2.89
C HIS A 178 -19.64 5.64 -2.67
N PRO A 179 -20.10 6.35 -3.73
CA PRO A 179 -20.91 7.59 -3.59
C PRO A 179 -22.16 7.47 -2.73
N GLU A 180 -22.80 6.29 -2.71
CA GLU A 180 -24.02 6.04 -1.92
C GLU A 180 -23.74 5.45 -0.53
N LYS A 181 -22.53 4.93 -0.27
CA LYS A 181 -22.19 4.17 0.94
C LYS A 181 -21.17 4.87 1.83
N GLY A 182 -20.43 5.84 1.28
CA GLY A 182 -19.32 6.48 1.94
C GLY A 182 -18.04 5.63 1.91
N PHE A 183 -17.27 5.72 2.97
CA PHE A 183 -15.96 5.09 3.10
C PHE A 183 -16.04 3.70 3.72
N PHE A 184 -15.15 2.83 3.28
CA PHE A 184 -14.87 1.54 3.90
C PHE A 184 -13.36 1.40 4.09
N LEU A 185 -12.93 1.08 5.30
CA LEU A 185 -11.53 1.00 5.67
C LEU A 185 -11.20 -0.42 6.17
N PHE A 186 -10.31 -1.11 5.45
CA PHE A 186 -9.61 -2.27 5.98
C PHE A 186 -8.30 -1.83 6.61
N PHE A 187 -7.91 -2.43 7.73
CA PHE A 187 -6.69 -2.09 8.42
C PHE A 187 -6.18 -3.23 9.30
N THR A 188 -4.94 -3.12 9.71
CA THR A 188 -4.32 -4.00 10.69
C THR A 188 -4.29 -3.33 12.06
N ARG A 189 -4.56 -4.10 13.10
CA ARG A 189 -4.43 -3.67 14.48
C ARG A 189 -3.57 -4.66 15.26
N TYR A 190 -2.79 -4.13 16.19
CA TYR A 190 -1.91 -4.89 17.07
C TYR A 190 -2.43 -4.80 18.50
N ASP A 191 -3.13 -5.82 18.94
CA ASP A 191 -3.67 -5.97 20.30
C ASP A 191 -3.07 -7.21 21.00
N GLY A 192 -1.74 -7.27 21.06
CA GLY A 192 -0.95 -8.43 21.45
C GLY A 192 -0.67 -9.39 20.29
N VAL A 193 -1.55 -9.42 19.29
CA VAL A 193 -1.44 -10.17 18.04
C VAL A 193 -1.81 -9.26 16.87
N ARG A 194 -1.41 -9.62 15.66
CA ARG A 194 -1.69 -8.85 14.44
C ARG A 194 -2.95 -9.38 13.78
N ARG A 195 -4.05 -8.65 13.92
CA ARG A 195 -5.36 -9.02 13.39
C ARG A 195 -5.79 -8.10 12.26
N LEU A 196 -6.67 -8.61 11.41
CA LEU A 196 -7.33 -7.81 10.38
C LEU A 196 -8.67 -7.30 10.89
N PHE A 197 -8.93 -6.03 10.58
CA PHE A 197 -10.15 -5.32 10.96
C PHE A 197 -10.70 -4.52 9.79
N TYR A 198 -11.94 -4.12 9.92
CA TYR A 198 -12.60 -3.17 9.04
C TYR A 198 -13.58 -2.28 9.82
N GLN A 199 -13.90 -1.15 9.24
CA GLN A 199 -14.94 -0.22 9.67
C GLN A 199 -15.42 0.59 8.48
N SER A 200 -16.56 1.28 8.62
CA SER A 200 -17.14 2.13 7.58
C SER A 200 -17.57 3.47 8.12
N SER A 201 -17.72 4.44 7.22
CA SER A 201 -18.17 5.79 7.54
C SER A 201 -19.00 6.34 6.38
N PRO A 202 -20.14 6.98 6.62
CA PRO A 202 -20.90 7.61 5.56
C PRO A 202 -20.22 8.87 4.99
N ASP A 203 -19.38 9.54 5.77
CA ASP A 203 -18.86 10.89 5.51
C ASP A 203 -17.35 11.06 5.80
N GLY A 204 -16.66 10.02 6.28
CA GLY A 204 -15.24 10.08 6.68
C GLY A 204 -15.00 10.68 8.07
N VAL A 205 -16.03 11.25 8.71
CA VAL A 205 -15.97 11.86 10.04
C VAL A 205 -16.45 10.89 11.11
N GLU A 206 -17.67 10.39 10.97
CA GLU A 206 -18.27 9.44 11.89
C GLU A 206 -18.01 8.01 11.42
N TRP A 207 -17.30 7.24 12.22
CA TRP A 207 -16.91 5.86 11.89
C TRP A 207 -17.63 4.86 12.79
N THR A 208 -18.06 3.75 12.20
CA THR A 208 -18.60 2.62 12.96
C THR A 208 -17.54 2.03 13.88
N ASP A 209 -17.97 1.27 14.89
CA ASP A 209 -17.07 0.38 15.61
C ASP A 209 -16.35 -0.55 14.63
N TYR A 210 -15.07 -0.78 14.89
CA TYR A 210 -14.29 -1.71 14.07
C TYR A 210 -14.70 -3.16 14.35
N ARG A 211 -14.74 -3.96 13.29
CA ARG A 211 -15.03 -5.39 13.35
C ARG A 211 -13.79 -6.20 12.96
N SER A 212 -13.56 -7.28 13.70
CA SER A 212 -12.46 -8.20 13.38
C SER A 212 -12.81 -9.07 12.17
N LEU A 213 -11.89 -9.13 11.19
CA LEU A 213 -12.07 -9.93 9.98
C LEU A 213 -11.36 -11.29 10.11
N ALA A 214 -10.11 -11.30 10.56
CA ALA A 214 -9.34 -12.53 10.71
C ALA A 214 -8.37 -12.46 11.90
N SER A 215 -8.30 -13.60 12.62
CA SER A 215 -7.39 -13.85 13.73
C SER A 215 -7.09 -15.35 13.81
N ILE A 216 -6.48 -15.90 12.73
CA ILE A 216 -6.23 -17.34 12.63
C ILE A 216 -5.12 -17.75 13.60
N MET A 217 -5.46 -18.67 14.48
CA MET A 217 -4.54 -19.37 15.39
C MET A 217 -4.92 -20.84 15.47
N GLU A 218 -3.97 -21.72 15.18
CA GLU A 218 -4.14 -23.15 15.33
C GLU A 218 -3.81 -23.62 16.76
N PRO A 219 -4.25 -24.81 17.18
CA PRO A 219 -3.88 -25.36 18.48
C PRO A 219 -2.36 -25.34 18.69
N GLY A 220 -1.92 -24.77 19.82
CA GLY A 220 -0.50 -24.58 20.14
C GLY A 220 0.09 -23.26 19.69
N GLU A 221 -0.59 -22.48 18.83
CA GLU A 221 -0.18 -21.12 18.50
C GLU A 221 -0.66 -20.12 19.56
N THR A 222 0.16 -19.12 19.85
CA THR A 222 -0.13 -18.06 20.82
C THR A 222 -0.34 -16.70 20.17
N LYS A 223 -0.03 -16.57 18.86
CA LYS A 223 -0.12 -15.32 18.12
C LYS A 223 -0.73 -15.55 16.75
N SER A 224 -1.48 -14.57 16.27
CA SER A 224 -1.91 -14.49 14.87
C SER A 224 -1.14 -13.43 14.12
N GLY A 225 -1.09 -13.55 12.80
CA GLY A 225 -0.54 -12.53 11.91
C GLY A 225 -1.13 -12.67 10.52
N HIS A 226 -1.46 -11.54 9.91
CA HIS A 226 -2.06 -11.48 8.58
C HIS A 226 -1.62 -10.25 7.84
N TYR A 227 -1.58 -10.34 6.52
CA TYR A 227 -1.60 -9.19 5.62
C TYR A 227 -2.70 -9.38 4.58
N GLN A 228 -3.34 -8.29 4.21
CA GLN A 228 -4.45 -8.25 3.29
C GLN A 228 -4.16 -7.38 2.08
N PHE A 229 -4.95 -7.61 1.03
CA PHE A 229 -5.20 -6.72 -0.08
C PHE A 229 -6.69 -6.71 -0.37
N SER A 230 -7.20 -5.55 -0.73
CA SER A 230 -8.63 -5.37 -1.00
C SER A 230 -8.87 -4.50 -2.21
N THR A 231 -10.03 -4.67 -2.83
CA THR A 231 -10.52 -3.84 -3.93
C THR A 231 -12.04 -3.70 -3.85
N LEU A 232 -12.58 -2.75 -4.60
CA LEU A 232 -14.01 -2.48 -4.68
C LEU A 232 -14.46 -2.58 -6.14
N CYS A 233 -15.42 -3.47 -6.43
CA CYS A 233 -16.06 -3.63 -7.72
C CYS A 233 -17.54 -3.22 -7.59
N GLY A 234 -17.91 -2.04 -8.09
CA GLY A 234 -19.22 -1.47 -7.81
C GLY A 234 -19.46 -1.35 -6.29
N LYS A 235 -20.41 -2.10 -5.75
CA LYS A 235 -20.69 -2.17 -4.29
C LYS A 235 -20.05 -3.39 -3.61
N LYS A 236 -19.45 -4.28 -4.37
CA LYS A 236 -18.86 -5.51 -3.88
C LYS A 236 -17.44 -5.27 -3.35
N LEU A 237 -17.27 -5.40 -2.05
CA LEU A 237 -15.98 -5.41 -1.38
C LEU A 237 -15.33 -6.77 -1.58
N MET A 238 -14.07 -6.81 -1.99
CA MET A 238 -13.27 -8.00 -2.14
C MET A 238 -12.03 -7.90 -1.28
N CYS A 239 -11.72 -8.94 -0.52
CA CYS A 239 -10.55 -8.99 0.34
C CYS A 239 -9.85 -10.35 0.22
N CYS A 240 -8.56 -10.34 -0.09
CA CYS A 240 -7.71 -11.51 0.04
C CYS A 240 -6.64 -11.26 1.11
N PHE A 241 -6.25 -12.32 1.80
CA PHE A 241 -5.25 -12.23 2.87
C PHE A 241 -4.48 -13.54 3.03
N ASN A 242 -3.33 -13.46 3.68
CA ASN A 242 -2.54 -14.61 4.08
C ASN A 242 -2.54 -14.79 5.61
N ARG A 243 -1.94 -15.88 6.08
CA ARG A 243 -1.62 -16.05 7.50
C ARG A 243 -0.12 -16.11 7.73
N HIS A 244 0.28 -15.77 8.94
CA HIS A 244 1.63 -15.97 9.46
C HIS A 244 1.54 -17.01 10.58
N ILE A 245 2.22 -18.14 10.43
CA ILE A 245 2.20 -19.22 11.42
C ILE A 245 2.71 -18.69 12.76
N ASN A 246 1.92 -18.84 13.80
CA ASN A 246 2.19 -18.28 15.13
C ASN A 246 2.60 -16.79 15.11
N GLY A 247 1.99 -16.01 14.23
CA GLY A 247 2.26 -14.56 14.08
C GLY A 247 3.63 -14.18 13.51
N ASN A 248 4.45 -15.16 13.15
CA ASN A 248 5.78 -14.90 12.59
C ASN A 248 5.65 -14.45 11.12
N VAL A 249 6.05 -13.21 10.85
CA VAL A 249 6.00 -12.60 9.51
C VAL A 249 6.84 -13.35 8.47
N ASP A 250 7.80 -14.17 8.91
CA ASP A 250 8.70 -14.95 8.05
C ASP A 250 8.06 -16.24 7.54
N THR A 251 6.93 -16.62 8.11
CA THR A 251 6.16 -17.82 7.74
C THR A 251 4.84 -17.48 7.08
N ARG A 252 4.83 -16.44 6.21
CA ARG A 252 3.64 -16.06 5.43
C ARG A 252 3.23 -17.17 4.51
N THR A 253 1.99 -17.62 4.61
CA THR A 253 1.52 -18.75 3.84
C THR A 253 0.02 -18.65 3.58
N ASN A 254 -0.48 -19.48 2.67
CA ASN A 254 -1.88 -19.59 2.28
C ASN A 254 -2.45 -18.32 1.63
N ILE A 255 -3.48 -18.51 0.83
CA ILE A 255 -4.31 -17.43 0.29
C ILE A 255 -5.74 -17.70 0.74
N TYR A 256 -6.38 -16.69 1.30
CA TYR A 256 -7.79 -16.66 1.64
C TYR A 256 -8.48 -15.56 0.84
N TYR A 257 -9.75 -15.77 0.50
CA TYR A 257 -10.58 -14.78 -0.18
C TYR A 257 -11.98 -14.73 0.42
N ILE A 258 -12.48 -13.54 0.64
CA ILE A 258 -13.87 -13.26 1.04
C ILE A 258 -14.39 -12.01 0.34
N GLN A 259 -15.70 -11.92 0.22
CA GLN A 259 -16.37 -10.76 -0.36
C GLN A 259 -17.63 -10.37 0.41
N SER A 260 -18.06 -9.12 0.24
CA SER A 260 -19.30 -8.59 0.81
C SER A 260 -20.00 -7.71 -0.22
N GLU A 261 -21.30 -7.94 -0.43
CA GLU A 261 -22.15 -7.14 -1.32
C GLU A 261 -23.03 -6.14 -0.56
N ASP A 262 -23.00 -6.17 0.77
CA ASP A 262 -23.84 -5.38 1.65
C ASP A 262 -23.04 -4.42 2.56
N TRP A 263 -21.88 -4.00 2.08
CA TRP A 263 -20.99 -3.05 2.76
C TRP A 263 -20.49 -3.55 4.12
N GLY A 264 -20.04 -4.84 4.16
CA GLY A 264 -19.43 -5.47 5.32
C GLY A 264 -20.40 -5.94 6.40
N ARG A 265 -21.71 -6.00 6.12
CA ARG A 265 -22.68 -6.57 7.07
C ARG A 265 -22.57 -8.08 7.12
N THR A 266 -22.51 -8.70 5.96
CA THR A 266 -22.28 -10.14 5.77
C THR A 266 -21.11 -10.38 4.83
N TRP A 267 -20.49 -11.56 5.00
CA TRP A 267 -19.34 -11.96 4.20
C TRP A 267 -19.56 -13.37 3.65
N THR A 268 -19.09 -13.58 2.43
CA THR A 268 -19.22 -14.87 1.75
C THR A 268 -17.89 -15.27 1.10
N THR A 269 -17.77 -16.54 0.76
CA THR A 269 -16.80 -17.03 -0.21
C THR A 269 -17.16 -16.56 -1.63
N ILE A 270 -16.31 -16.86 -2.60
CA ILE A 270 -16.57 -16.53 -4.01
C ILE A 270 -17.81 -17.23 -4.55
N ASP A 271 -18.11 -18.44 -4.11
CA ASP A 271 -19.28 -19.25 -4.47
C ASP A 271 -20.51 -18.97 -3.58
N GLY A 272 -20.49 -17.88 -2.81
CA GLY A 272 -21.63 -17.39 -2.03
C GLY A 272 -21.88 -18.09 -0.71
N LYS A 273 -21.00 -18.97 -0.23
CA LYS A 273 -21.14 -19.61 1.09
C LYS A 273 -20.91 -18.61 2.20
N PRO A 274 -21.78 -18.51 3.21
CA PRO A 274 -21.59 -17.58 4.33
C PRO A 274 -20.28 -17.84 5.10
N ILE A 275 -19.64 -16.75 5.52
CA ILE A 275 -18.43 -16.76 6.35
C ILE A 275 -18.74 -16.07 7.68
N GLU A 276 -18.55 -16.79 8.77
CA GLU A 276 -18.59 -16.21 10.11
C GLU A 276 -17.28 -15.48 10.43
N LEU A 277 -17.39 -14.28 10.96
CA LEU A 277 -16.24 -13.46 11.37
C LEU A 277 -16.10 -13.39 12.88
N PRO A 278 -14.88 -13.31 13.41
CA PRO A 278 -13.60 -13.39 12.69
C PRO A 278 -13.24 -14.80 12.25
N ILE A 279 -12.57 -14.94 11.12
CA ILE A 279 -11.98 -16.22 10.70
C ILE A 279 -10.86 -16.58 11.67
N THR A 280 -10.97 -17.74 12.33
CA THR A 280 -10.06 -18.15 13.43
C THR A 280 -9.28 -19.44 13.15
N ARG A 281 -9.61 -20.19 12.09
CA ARG A 281 -8.96 -21.45 11.71
C ARG A 281 -8.37 -21.38 10.32
N SER A 282 -7.24 -22.06 10.10
CA SER A 282 -6.58 -22.08 8.80
C SER A 282 -7.37 -22.85 7.74
N LYS A 283 -7.99 -23.96 8.12
CA LYS A 283 -8.91 -24.71 7.25
C LYS A 283 -10.32 -24.15 7.44
N ASN A 284 -10.78 -23.39 6.47
CA ASN A 284 -12.10 -22.75 6.44
C ASN A 284 -12.54 -22.54 4.98
N PRO A 285 -13.82 -22.25 4.71
CA PRO A 285 -14.32 -22.12 3.34
C PRO A 285 -13.69 -20.97 2.50
N ALA A 286 -13.08 -19.98 3.13
CA ALA A 286 -12.40 -18.89 2.45
C ALA A 286 -11.01 -19.27 1.91
N LEU A 287 -10.50 -20.47 2.20
CA LEU A 287 -9.18 -20.92 1.77
C LEU A 287 -9.15 -21.14 0.25
N VAL A 288 -8.35 -20.32 -0.44
CA VAL A 288 -8.10 -20.44 -1.88
C VAL A 288 -7.01 -21.46 -2.16
N HIS A 289 -5.90 -21.38 -1.41
CA HIS A 289 -4.76 -22.31 -1.56
C HIS A 289 -4.01 -22.54 -0.25
N ASP A 290 -3.66 -23.80 0.01
CA ASP A 290 -2.92 -24.23 1.20
C ASP A 290 -1.41 -24.38 0.93
N TYR A 291 -0.72 -23.26 0.76
CA TYR A 291 0.75 -23.24 0.61
C TYR A 291 1.48 -23.71 1.87
N GLN A 292 0.81 -23.73 3.03
CA GLN A 292 1.41 -24.26 4.25
C GLN A 292 1.71 -25.77 4.14
N SER A 293 0.81 -26.53 3.54
CA SER A 293 1.00 -27.97 3.34
C SER A 293 2.14 -28.27 2.33
N GLU A 294 2.44 -27.30 1.46
CA GLU A 294 3.52 -27.37 0.48
C GLU A 294 4.86 -26.83 1.04
N HIS A 295 4.91 -26.40 2.30
CA HIS A 295 6.06 -25.74 2.93
C HIS A 295 6.56 -24.52 2.16
N ARG A 296 5.65 -23.73 1.58
CA ARG A 296 5.98 -22.54 0.80
C ARG A 296 5.48 -21.26 1.45
N ASN A 297 6.26 -20.20 1.26
CA ASN A 297 5.83 -18.84 1.59
C ASN A 297 5.00 -18.24 0.44
N CYS A 298 4.01 -17.42 0.82
CA CYS A 298 3.15 -16.72 -0.10
C CYS A 298 3.06 -15.22 0.26
N TYR A 299 3.35 -14.36 -0.72
CA TYR A 299 3.37 -12.90 -0.58
C TYR A 299 2.37 -12.28 -1.56
N ILE A 300 1.18 -11.97 -1.09
CA ILE A 300 0.16 -11.29 -1.91
C ILE A 300 0.67 -9.88 -2.26
N LYS A 301 0.48 -9.46 -3.51
CA LYS A 301 1.00 -8.20 -4.07
C LYS A 301 -0.10 -7.23 -4.49
N ASP A 302 -1.18 -7.72 -5.05
CA ASP A 302 -2.35 -6.93 -5.46
C ASP A 302 -3.59 -7.81 -5.59
N ILE A 303 -4.75 -7.19 -5.66
CA ILE A 303 -6.02 -7.79 -6.08
C ILE A 303 -6.75 -6.81 -7.00
N ASN A 304 -7.28 -7.34 -8.09
CA ASN A 304 -8.12 -6.61 -9.03
C ASN A 304 -9.27 -7.53 -9.47
N PHE A 305 -10.08 -7.10 -10.41
CA PHE A 305 -11.21 -7.87 -10.94
C PHE A 305 -11.32 -7.68 -12.45
N GLY A 306 -11.82 -8.70 -13.13
CA GLY A 306 -12.13 -8.65 -14.56
C GLY A 306 -13.43 -7.90 -14.86
N PRO A 307 -13.75 -7.68 -16.15
CA PRO A 307 -15.03 -7.08 -16.58
C PRO A 307 -16.25 -7.89 -16.12
N ASP A 308 -16.07 -9.18 -15.86
CA ASP A 308 -17.08 -10.07 -15.28
C ASP A 308 -17.25 -9.90 -13.77
N GLY A 309 -16.49 -9.00 -13.14
CA GLY A 309 -16.48 -8.76 -11.71
C GLY A 309 -15.87 -9.88 -10.86
N GLN A 310 -15.12 -10.81 -11.48
CA GLN A 310 -14.43 -11.89 -10.77
C GLN A 310 -13.03 -11.47 -10.33
N PRO A 311 -12.59 -11.90 -9.12
CA PRO A 311 -11.31 -11.50 -8.56
C PRO A 311 -10.14 -12.16 -9.27
N VAL A 312 -9.05 -11.37 -9.39
CA VAL A 312 -7.72 -11.80 -9.79
C VAL A 312 -6.72 -11.35 -8.74
N ILE A 313 -5.99 -12.28 -8.15
CA ILE A 313 -5.00 -12.03 -7.11
C ILE A 313 -3.61 -12.18 -7.71
N LEU A 314 -2.78 -11.16 -7.59
CA LEU A 314 -1.37 -11.17 -7.92
C LEU A 314 -0.56 -11.51 -6.67
N TYR A 315 0.32 -12.48 -6.75
CA TYR A 315 1.13 -12.90 -5.61
C TYR A 315 2.49 -13.46 -6.04
N LEU A 316 3.36 -13.66 -5.06
CA LEU A 316 4.67 -14.26 -5.24
C LEU A 316 4.83 -15.39 -4.24
N THR A 317 5.36 -16.53 -4.68
CA THR A 317 5.75 -17.64 -3.81
C THR A 317 7.26 -17.79 -3.74
N SER A 318 7.76 -18.32 -2.61
CA SER A 318 9.16 -18.67 -2.40
C SER A 318 9.26 -19.90 -1.49
N ASP A 319 10.42 -20.54 -1.47
CA ASP A 319 10.64 -21.70 -0.59
C ASP A 319 10.69 -21.25 0.88
N ASN A 320 11.25 -20.06 1.14
CA ASN A 320 11.31 -19.45 2.48
C ASN A 320 11.49 -17.93 2.39
N HIS A 321 11.74 -17.29 3.52
CA HIS A 321 11.86 -15.83 3.65
C HIS A 321 13.27 -15.27 3.44
N LEU A 322 14.29 -16.12 3.25
CA LEU A 322 15.68 -15.70 3.19
C LEU A 322 15.96 -14.90 1.92
N THR A 323 16.85 -13.94 2.01
CA THR A 323 17.42 -13.23 0.85
C THR A 323 18.47 -14.12 0.18
N GLY A 324 18.83 -13.78 -1.06
CA GLY A 324 19.81 -14.56 -1.81
C GLY A 324 19.30 -15.91 -2.31
N PRO A 325 20.19 -16.81 -2.76
CA PRO A 325 19.82 -18.08 -3.35
C PRO A 325 19.13 -19.04 -2.37
N GLU A 326 19.37 -18.89 -1.07
CA GLU A 326 18.78 -19.75 -0.03
C GLU A 326 17.26 -19.60 0.07
N GLY A 327 16.68 -18.51 -0.42
CA GLY A 327 15.23 -18.30 -0.49
C GLY A 327 14.52 -19.13 -1.57
N GLY A 328 15.30 -19.85 -2.38
CA GLY A 328 14.78 -20.66 -3.48
C GLY A 328 14.23 -19.83 -4.64
N VAL A 329 13.47 -20.49 -5.52
CA VAL A 329 12.86 -19.85 -6.67
C VAL A 329 11.65 -19.02 -6.22
N ARG A 330 11.65 -17.75 -6.59
CA ARG A 330 10.56 -16.81 -6.34
C ARG A 330 9.75 -16.65 -7.61
N LYS A 331 8.48 -17.08 -7.57
CA LYS A 331 7.59 -17.06 -8.73
C LYS A 331 6.54 -15.98 -8.59
N TRP A 332 6.45 -15.10 -9.57
CA TRP A 332 5.29 -14.23 -9.75
C TRP A 332 4.16 -15.02 -10.39
N GLN A 333 2.98 -14.96 -9.77
CA GLN A 333 1.83 -15.76 -10.15
C GLN A 333 0.55 -14.94 -10.05
N THR A 334 -0.48 -15.36 -10.81
CA THR A 334 -1.87 -14.97 -10.60
C THR A 334 -2.71 -16.16 -10.21
N VAL A 335 -3.76 -15.91 -9.46
CA VAL A 335 -4.89 -16.82 -9.28
C VAL A 335 -6.19 -16.05 -9.49
N HIS A 336 -7.11 -16.61 -10.28
CA HIS A 336 -8.40 -16.00 -10.56
C HIS A 336 -9.54 -17.01 -10.50
N TRP A 337 -10.74 -16.51 -10.23
CA TRP A 337 -11.94 -17.33 -10.28
C TRP A 337 -12.51 -17.33 -11.69
N ASN A 338 -12.68 -18.52 -12.28
CA ASN A 338 -13.22 -18.65 -13.66
C ASN A 338 -14.74 -18.87 -13.70
N GLY A 339 -15.42 -18.76 -12.55
CA GLY A 339 -16.84 -19.06 -12.37
C GLY A 339 -17.12 -20.40 -11.70
N THR A 340 -16.16 -21.32 -11.67
CA THR A 340 -16.31 -22.66 -11.08
C THR A 340 -15.15 -23.05 -10.17
N GLU A 341 -13.93 -22.64 -10.49
CA GLU A 341 -12.72 -22.98 -9.74
C GLU A 341 -11.67 -21.87 -9.80
N TRP A 342 -10.69 -21.95 -8.90
CA TRP A 342 -9.53 -21.08 -8.89
C TRP A 342 -8.48 -21.59 -9.88
N VAL A 343 -8.11 -20.75 -10.85
CA VAL A 343 -7.13 -21.06 -11.91
C VAL A 343 -5.83 -20.31 -11.62
N TYR A 344 -4.72 -21.04 -11.60
CA TYR A 344 -3.38 -20.56 -11.27
C TYR A 344 -2.52 -20.41 -12.52
N SER A 345 -1.68 -19.38 -12.55
CA SER A 345 -0.79 -19.13 -13.67
C SER A 345 0.55 -18.51 -13.21
N ASP A 346 1.64 -19.01 -13.78
CA ASP A 346 2.98 -18.45 -13.59
C ASP A 346 3.21 -17.31 -14.60
N ILE A 347 3.78 -16.18 -14.14
CA ILE A 347 4.14 -15.04 -14.98
C ILE A 347 5.64 -15.10 -15.30
N THR A 348 6.48 -15.08 -14.25
CA THR A 348 7.94 -15.04 -14.33
C THR A 348 8.53 -15.29 -12.94
N THR A 349 9.84 -15.14 -12.81
CA THR A 349 10.55 -15.24 -11.54
C THR A 349 11.11 -13.89 -11.08
N SER A 350 11.55 -13.82 -9.84
CA SER A 350 12.12 -12.65 -9.19
C SER A 350 13.28 -13.03 -8.29
N THR A 351 14.09 -12.06 -7.87
CA THR A 351 15.24 -12.30 -6.99
C THR A 351 14.94 -12.08 -5.52
N HIS A 352 13.79 -11.40 -5.20
CA HIS A 352 13.45 -11.06 -3.84
C HIS A 352 11.95 -11.24 -3.54
N CYS A 353 11.61 -11.80 -2.38
CA CYS A 353 10.20 -12.04 -2.01
C CYS A 353 9.42 -10.77 -1.63
N TYR A 354 10.12 -9.67 -1.39
CA TYR A 354 9.52 -8.35 -1.14
C TYR A 354 9.41 -7.48 -2.39
N ASP A 355 9.80 -7.97 -3.57
CA ASP A 355 9.49 -7.28 -4.81
C ASP A 355 8.00 -7.01 -4.90
N SER A 356 7.64 -5.77 -5.25
CA SER A 356 6.25 -5.31 -5.26
C SER A 356 5.89 -4.71 -6.61
N GLY A 357 4.79 -5.18 -7.14
CA GLY A 357 4.16 -4.72 -8.38
C GLY A 357 2.66 -4.66 -8.23
N SER A 358 1.97 -4.24 -9.27
CA SER A 358 0.51 -4.17 -9.31
C SER A 358 -0.05 -4.80 -10.60
N LEU A 359 -1.36 -5.08 -10.55
CA LEU A 359 -2.14 -5.71 -11.60
C LEU A 359 -3.20 -4.74 -12.12
N TRP A 360 -3.20 -4.49 -13.42
CA TRP A 360 -4.25 -3.78 -14.16
C TRP A 360 -5.05 -4.77 -14.96
N ILE A 361 -6.35 -4.57 -15.05
CA ILE A 361 -7.25 -5.29 -15.93
C ILE A 361 -8.13 -4.24 -16.59
N ASP A 362 -8.15 -4.20 -17.91
CA ASP A 362 -8.96 -3.25 -18.67
C ASP A 362 -10.31 -3.85 -19.08
N ASP A 363 -11.13 -3.04 -19.73
CA ASP A 363 -12.47 -3.43 -20.17
C ASP A 363 -12.46 -4.50 -21.29
N GLU A 364 -11.32 -4.66 -21.98
CA GLU A 364 -11.10 -5.72 -22.97
C GLU A 364 -10.56 -7.03 -22.33
N ASP A 365 -10.50 -7.07 -20.99
CA ASP A 365 -9.96 -8.18 -20.21
C ASP A 365 -8.47 -8.47 -20.51
N VAL A 366 -7.72 -7.41 -20.88
CA VAL A 366 -6.27 -7.49 -21.00
C VAL A 366 -5.65 -7.25 -19.62
N TRP A 367 -4.91 -8.23 -19.16
CA TRP A 367 -4.22 -8.14 -17.86
C TRP A 367 -2.81 -7.62 -18.06
N THR A 368 -2.45 -6.61 -17.29
CA THR A 368 -1.10 -6.03 -17.30
C THR A 368 -0.52 -6.12 -15.89
N VAL A 369 0.70 -6.63 -15.76
CA VAL A 369 1.49 -6.59 -14.52
C VAL A 369 2.71 -5.72 -14.75
N ILE A 370 2.92 -4.76 -13.86
CA ILE A 370 4.14 -3.95 -13.81
C ILE A 370 4.84 -4.26 -12.49
N ALA A 371 6.06 -4.80 -12.59
CA ALA A 371 6.81 -5.26 -11.44
C ALA A 371 8.32 -5.28 -11.74
N PRO A 372 9.19 -5.22 -10.71
CA PRO A 372 10.64 -5.33 -10.85
C PRO A 372 11.03 -6.80 -11.05
N THR A 373 10.89 -7.31 -12.26
CA THR A 373 11.15 -8.72 -12.57
C THR A 373 12.49 -8.97 -13.25
N ASP A 374 13.18 -7.91 -13.68
CA ASP A 374 14.55 -8.00 -14.12
C ASP A 374 15.52 -7.60 -13.01
N ILE A 375 16.72 -8.17 -13.09
CA ILE A 375 17.77 -7.94 -12.10
C ILE A 375 18.25 -6.49 -12.21
N GLY A 376 18.31 -5.81 -11.07
CA GLY A 376 18.90 -4.49 -10.93
C GLY A 376 20.34 -4.55 -10.40
N PRO A 377 20.96 -3.38 -10.17
CA PRO A 377 22.35 -3.29 -9.71
C PRO A 377 22.60 -3.92 -8.33
N GLN A 378 21.60 -3.97 -7.47
CA GLN A 378 21.63 -4.68 -6.19
C GLN A 378 20.91 -6.03 -6.35
N TYR A 379 21.61 -7.00 -6.89
CA TYR A 379 21.09 -8.29 -7.40
C TYR A 379 20.11 -9.00 -6.46
N TRP A 380 20.46 -9.12 -5.17
CA TRP A 380 19.64 -9.81 -4.17
C TRP A 380 18.79 -8.88 -3.31
N GLY A 381 18.89 -7.58 -3.55
CA GLY A 381 18.08 -6.57 -2.85
C GLY A 381 16.66 -6.51 -3.38
N THR A 382 15.76 -5.92 -2.61
CA THR A 382 14.38 -5.65 -3.05
C THR A 382 14.38 -4.75 -4.28
N GLY A 383 13.52 -5.07 -5.26
CA GLY A 383 13.43 -4.33 -6.50
C GLY A 383 14.40 -4.85 -7.58
N GLY A 384 14.50 -4.08 -8.64
CA GLY A 384 15.31 -4.41 -9.82
C GLY A 384 14.98 -3.48 -10.97
N GLU A 385 14.98 -3.96 -12.20
CA GLU A 385 14.50 -3.23 -13.34
C GLU A 385 13.01 -3.51 -13.57
N MET A 386 12.25 -2.44 -13.85
CA MET A 386 10.82 -2.51 -14.04
C MET A 386 10.45 -3.09 -15.41
N VAL A 387 9.54 -4.03 -15.42
CA VAL A 387 9.06 -4.72 -16.62
C VAL A 387 7.53 -4.71 -16.67
N MET A 388 7.00 -4.55 -17.87
CA MET A 388 5.58 -4.68 -18.17
C MET A 388 5.31 -6.03 -18.82
N TRP A 389 4.43 -6.81 -18.23
CA TRP A 389 3.93 -8.10 -18.70
C TRP A 389 2.47 -7.98 -19.09
N ARG A 390 2.04 -8.67 -20.13
CA ARG A 390 0.63 -8.73 -20.56
C ARG A 390 0.16 -10.14 -20.82
N SER A 391 -1.10 -10.36 -20.46
CA SER A 391 -1.90 -11.52 -20.86
C SER A 391 -3.18 -11.05 -21.55
N ARG A 392 -3.60 -11.78 -22.61
CA ARG A 392 -4.85 -11.56 -23.35
C ARG A 392 -5.77 -12.77 -23.30
N ASP A 393 -5.48 -13.71 -22.43
CA ASP A 393 -6.16 -14.99 -22.29
C ASP A 393 -6.44 -15.33 -20.81
N LYS A 394 -6.78 -14.28 -20.02
CA LYS A 394 -7.08 -14.38 -18.57
C LYS A 394 -5.95 -15.02 -17.77
N GLY A 395 -4.72 -14.64 -18.08
CA GLY A 395 -3.54 -15.08 -17.36
C GLY A 395 -3.00 -16.45 -17.76
N GLN A 396 -3.57 -17.14 -18.74
CA GLN A 396 -3.07 -18.45 -19.18
C GLN A 396 -1.66 -18.35 -19.77
N THR A 397 -1.39 -17.29 -20.54
CA THR A 397 -0.05 -16.98 -21.05
C THR A 397 0.30 -15.52 -20.78
N TRP A 398 1.58 -15.29 -20.51
CA TRP A 398 2.13 -13.96 -20.24
C TRP A 398 3.25 -13.63 -21.22
N LYS A 399 3.20 -12.42 -21.76
CA LYS A 399 4.25 -11.90 -22.64
C LYS A 399 4.89 -10.67 -22.01
N ARG A 400 6.21 -10.63 -21.99
CA ARG A 400 6.97 -9.42 -21.72
C ARG A 400 6.77 -8.47 -22.89
N VAL A 401 6.10 -7.34 -22.65
CA VAL A 401 5.80 -6.36 -23.70
C VAL A 401 6.74 -5.19 -23.69
N ARG A 402 7.31 -4.85 -22.54
CA ARG A 402 8.27 -3.74 -22.43
C ARG A 402 9.17 -3.86 -21.19
N THR A 403 10.45 -3.52 -21.37
CA THR A 403 11.35 -3.15 -20.30
C THR A 403 11.17 -1.67 -20.05
N LEU A 404 10.74 -1.29 -18.84
CA LEU A 404 10.44 0.10 -18.51
C LEU A 404 11.71 0.84 -18.07
N THR A 405 12.60 0.15 -17.32
CA THR A 405 13.88 0.69 -16.88
C THR A 405 14.99 -0.30 -17.20
N HIS A 406 16.20 0.18 -17.42
CA HIS A 406 17.39 -0.62 -17.71
C HIS A 406 18.66 0.13 -17.35
N ASP A 407 19.72 -0.57 -17.04
CA ASP A 407 21.04 -0.02 -16.69
C ASP A 407 20.96 1.04 -15.59
N SER A 408 20.02 0.86 -14.68
CA SER A 408 19.72 1.81 -13.62
C SER A 408 20.83 1.82 -12.55
N PRO A 409 21.14 2.97 -11.95
CA PRO A 409 22.15 3.02 -10.88
C PRO A 409 21.65 2.48 -9.54
N ARG A 410 20.35 2.26 -9.40
CA ARG A 410 19.67 1.74 -8.21
C ARG A 410 18.49 0.87 -8.61
N ASN A 411 18.07 -0.01 -7.72
CA ASN A 411 16.87 -0.83 -7.93
C ASN A 411 15.61 0.03 -7.98
N HIS A 412 14.71 -0.28 -8.89
CA HIS A 412 13.34 0.24 -8.94
C HIS A 412 12.39 -0.73 -8.25
N GLY A 413 11.34 -0.20 -7.61
CA GLY A 413 10.38 -1.08 -6.95
C GLY A 413 9.14 -0.37 -6.47
N TYR A 414 8.19 -1.15 -5.98
CA TYR A 414 6.94 -0.67 -5.43
C TYR A 414 6.04 0.02 -6.48
N ALA A 415 5.91 -0.59 -7.68
CA ALA A 415 4.95 -0.11 -8.67
C ALA A 415 3.53 -0.10 -8.08
N ARG A 416 2.89 1.06 -8.17
CA ARG A 416 1.54 1.28 -7.67
C ARG A 416 0.59 1.63 -8.80
N ARG A 417 -0.57 1.01 -8.75
CA ARG A 417 -1.68 1.27 -9.64
C ARG A 417 -2.55 2.38 -9.06
N PRO A 418 -2.75 3.50 -9.79
CA PRO A 418 -3.80 4.43 -9.43
C PRO A 418 -5.18 3.77 -9.49
N LEU A 419 -6.07 4.13 -8.58
CA LEU A 419 -7.48 3.81 -8.72
C LEU A 419 -8.03 4.56 -9.94
N HIS A 420 -8.74 3.86 -10.83
CA HIS A 420 -9.21 4.40 -12.12
C HIS A 420 -8.08 4.95 -13.01
N ALA A 421 -6.93 4.28 -13.04
CA ALA A 421 -5.72 4.76 -13.70
C ALA A 421 -5.98 5.30 -15.12
N ASP A 422 -5.63 6.57 -15.34
CA ASP A 422 -5.62 7.16 -16.66
C ASP A 422 -4.41 6.65 -17.47
N PRO A 423 -4.56 6.46 -18.80
CA PRO A 423 -3.46 6.00 -19.64
C PRO A 423 -2.19 6.82 -19.58
N ASP A 424 -2.24 8.12 -19.31
CA ASP A 424 -1.06 8.99 -19.27
C ASP A 424 -0.32 8.93 -17.92
N PHE A 425 -0.99 8.49 -16.83
CA PHE A 425 -0.38 8.23 -15.53
C PHE A 425 -0.81 6.83 -15.03
N TYR A 426 -0.24 5.81 -15.64
CA TYR A 426 -0.74 4.44 -15.52
C TYR A 426 -0.19 3.70 -14.30
N ALA A 427 1.10 3.83 -14.03
CA ALA A 427 1.77 3.29 -12.84
C ALA A 427 2.78 4.29 -12.30
N PHE A 428 3.04 4.30 -10.99
CA PHE A 428 4.14 5.06 -10.41
C PHE A 428 4.92 4.26 -9.38
N TRP A 429 6.20 4.60 -9.21
CA TRP A 429 7.14 3.89 -8.34
C TRP A 429 8.33 4.76 -7.94
N ALA A 430 9.25 4.19 -7.17
CA ALA A 430 10.51 4.83 -6.78
C ALA A 430 11.73 3.96 -7.13
N ASP A 431 12.92 4.58 -7.16
CA ASP A 431 14.19 3.88 -7.12
C ASP A 431 14.88 4.07 -5.77
N GLY A 432 15.88 3.25 -5.48
CA GLY A 432 16.72 3.37 -4.29
C GLY A 432 17.69 2.21 -4.12
N ASN A 433 18.59 2.36 -3.17
CA ASN A 433 19.50 1.28 -2.79
C ASN A 433 18.86 0.44 -1.66
N PRO A 434 18.56 -0.84 -1.87
CA PRO A 434 17.94 -1.68 -0.84
C PRO A 434 18.84 -1.94 0.38
N ASP A 435 20.13 -1.73 0.29
CA ASP A 435 21.09 -2.05 1.35
C ASP A 435 21.57 -0.83 2.13
N ALA A 436 21.29 0.39 1.65
CA ALA A 436 21.72 1.63 2.27
C ALA A 436 20.77 2.78 1.97
N LEU A 437 20.72 3.77 2.86
CA LEU A 437 19.99 5.01 2.57
C LEU A 437 20.62 5.71 1.36
N SER A 438 19.79 6.05 0.39
CA SER A 438 20.22 6.65 -0.88
C SER A 438 19.25 7.74 -1.33
N ILE A 439 19.64 8.51 -2.31
CA ILE A 439 18.68 9.29 -3.11
C ILE A 439 17.63 8.33 -3.65
N SER A 440 16.37 8.78 -3.67
CA SER A 440 15.25 8.07 -4.26
C SER A 440 14.48 9.03 -5.16
N TYR A 441 14.46 8.72 -6.45
CA TYR A 441 13.64 9.43 -7.43
C TYR A 441 12.27 8.75 -7.55
N LEU A 442 11.27 9.54 -7.90
CA LEU A 442 9.93 9.05 -8.20
C LEU A 442 9.72 9.04 -9.72
N TYR A 443 9.09 7.99 -10.18
CA TYR A 443 8.81 7.75 -11.60
C TYR A 443 7.35 7.42 -11.80
N PHE A 444 6.87 7.65 -13.00
CA PHE A 444 5.63 7.07 -13.48
C PHE A 444 5.78 6.66 -14.95
N CYS A 445 4.87 5.83 -15.43
CA CYS A 445 4.77 5.53 -16.85
C CYS A 445 3.35 5.70 -17.36
N ASN A 446 3.22 5.89 -18.67
CA ASN A 446 1.95 5.80 -19.36
C ASN A 446 1.61 4.32 -19.70
N ALA A 447 0.41 4.06 -20.20
CA ALA A 447 -0.05 2.71 -20.57
C ALA A 447 0.73 2.08 -21.73
N LYS A 448 1.47 2.90 -22.49
CA LYS A 448 2.38 2.44 -23.57
C LYS A 448 3.73 2.01 -23.01
N GLY A 449 4.01 2.35 -21.76
CA GLY A 449 5.29 2.07 -21.08
C GLY A 449 6.36 3.11 -21.34
N ASP A 450 6.01 4.35 -21.76
CA ASP A 450 6.95 5.46 -21.74
C ASP A 450 7.10 5.94 -20.32
N VAL A 451 8.34 6.08 -19.87
CA VAL A 451 8.68 6.37 -18.47
C VAL A 451 9.08 7.84 -18.31
N PHE A 452 8.62 8.39 -17.20
CA PHE A 452 8.90 9.77 -16.80
C PHE A 452 9.41 9.82 -15.37
N ARG A 453 10.42 10.64 -15.13
CA ARG A 453 10.91 10.96 -13.78
C ARG A 453 10.23 12.24 -13.30
N MET A 454 9.72 12.22 -12.09
CA MET A 454 9.17 13.40 -11.44
C MET A 454 10.32 14.37 -11.12
N PRO A 455 10.14 15.71 -11.27
CA PRO A 455 11.21 16.66 -11.02
C PRO A 455 11.70 16.59 -9.57
N TYR A 456 12.98 16.28 -9.37
CA TYR A 456 13.59 16.25 -8.04
C TYR A 456 13.69 17.64 -7.41
N THR A 457 13.85 18.65 -8.25
CA THR A 457 13.81 20.08 -7.90
C THR A 457 12.89 20.81 -8.86
N MET A 458 12.00 21.64 -8.35
CA MET A 458 11.03 22.42 -9.10
C MET A 458 11.27 23.92 -8.92
N ASN A 459 11.47 24.63 -10.04
CA ASN A 459 11.65 26.08 -10.05
C ASN A 459 10.31 26.84 -10.15
N ALA A 460 9.23 26.15 -10.51
CA ALA A 460 7.89 26.71 -10.67
C ALA A 460 6.86 25.88 -9.90
N GLU A 461 5.67 26.44 -9.68
CA GLU A 461 4.54 25.75 -9.05
C GLU A 461 4.11 24.50 -9.83
N TRP A 462 4.18 24.57 -11.15
CA TRP A 462 3.90 23.48 -12.07
C TRP A 462 5.09 23.25 -12.99
N GLN A 463 5.47 21.99 -13.18
CA GLN A 463 6.61 21.62 -14.01
C GLN A 463 6.36 20.30 -14.72
N LYS A 464 6.83 20.18 -15.96
CA LYS A 464 6.77 18.92 -16.72
C LYS A 464 7.69 17.89 -16.11
N PRO A 465 7.29 16.60 -16.11
CA PRO A 465 8.19 15.51 -15.79
C PRO A 465 9.28 15.36 -16.87
N GLU A 466 10.37 14.72 -16.50
CA GLU A 466 11.50 14.45 -17.37
C GLU A 466 11.34 13.09 -18.05
N PRO A 467 11.31 13.01 -19.39
CA PRO A 467 11.31 11.71 -20.07
C PRO A 467 12.57 10.92 -19.71
N VAL A 468 12.38 9.66 -19.39
CA VAL A 468 13.47 8.70 -19.17
C VAL A 468 13.59 7.86 -20.43
N PRO A 469 14.78 7.74 -21.04
CA PRO A 469 14.97 6.87 -22.19
C PRO A 469 14.54 5.44 -21.83
N GLY A 470 13.44 4.98 -22.42
CA GLY A 470 12.92 3.64 -22.18
C GLY A 470 13.72 2.58 -22.90
N GLY A 471 13.73 1.36 -22.37
CA GLY A 471 14.24 0.20 -23.06
C GLY A 471 13.55 0.01 -24.40
N LYS A 472 14.29 -0.45 -25.41
CA LYS A 472 13.73 -0.80 -26.71
C LYS A 472 12.65 -1.87 -26.56
N PRO A 473 11.53 -1.79 -27.32
CA PRO A 473 10.67 -2.95 -27.49
C PRO A 473 11.55 -4.12 -27.94
N ARG A 474 11.42 -5.27 -27.32
CA ARG A 474 11.96 -6.50 -27.91
C ARG A 474 10.88 -7.02 -28.86
N ASP A 475 11.24 -7.11 -30.12
CA ASP A 475 10.46 -7.77 -31.16
C ASP A 475 10.14 -9.22 -30.79
#